data_103af7467ea5b571bcc37c09e09192e1
#
_entry.id   103af7467ea5b571bcc37c09e09192e1
#
_cell.length_a   1.000
_cell.length_b   1.000
_cell.length_c   1.000
_cell.angle_alpha   90.00
_cell.angle_beta   90.00
_cell.angle_gamma   90.00
#
_symmetry.space_group_name_H-M   'P 1'
#
loop_
_entity.id
_entity.type
_entity.pdbx_description
1 polymer ?
#
loop_
_entity_poly.entity_id
_entity_poly.type
_entity_poly.pdbx_seq_one_letter_code
_entity_poly.pdbx_strand_id
1 'polypeptide(L)'
;MQNNSLYNINNNKILQDKLSTQMSTQKAITRPSDDPVVAIRALRLRSSVSELTQYYKKNAPDAQSWIEVTGKGLSTVTDILTDMNRQANKGANKDYTSSELSIIVKQLQSLRDEFYATGNLDYAGRYVFTGYRTDTTMTFTKGEVEETKPDYVIHEQGTMADFDSINYTYTAKLDGMNASNYDKNNVIEQDVVNGDIHRIRLAYNQVERFDGIQLVDKDGKKQTYTADTVSTTADPDPYKTIQDANKAGTSKIVFVPETGEVLFSDKAYETMNTAAGAISGSETEIRMNYKKSKWEVGDLRPEHYFADRKSVV
;
A
#
# COMPACT_ATOMS: atom_id res chain seq x y z
N MET A 1 -85.66 -19.48 -16.88
CA MET A 1 -85.02 -20.69 -16.34
C MET A 1 -83.75 -21.11 -17.12
N GLN A 2 -83.82 -21.18 -18.48
CA GLN A 2 -82.68 -21.64 -19.29
C GLN A 2 -81.37 -20.84 -19.09
N ASN A 3 -81.43 -19.49 -18.95
CA ASN A 3 -80.24 -18.66 -18.74
C ASN A 3 -79.53 -18.91 -17.38
N ASN A 4 -80.28 -19.24 -16.33
CA ASN A 4 -79.72 -19.60 -15.02
C ASN A 4 -79.03 -20.97 -15.06
N SER A 5 -79.57 -21.91 -15.79
CA SER A 5 -78.94 -23.22 -15.94
C SER A 5 -77.68 -23.17 -16.77
N LEU A 6 -77.64 -22.41 -17.85
CA LEU A 6 -76.45 -22.16 -18.66
C LEU A 6 -75.36 -21.44 -17.86
N TYR A 7 -75.73 -20.45 -17.06
CA TYR A 7 -74.77 -19.72 -16.16
C TYR A 7 -74.14 -20.68 -15.13
N ASN A 8 -74.97 -21.54 -14.50
CA ASN A 8 -74.47 -22.50 -13.51
C ASN A 8 -73.56 -23.56 -14.14
N ILE A 9 -73.94 -24.07 -15.37
CA ILE A 9 -73.12 -25.04 -16.13
C ILE A 9 -71.77 -24.38 -16.49
N ASN A 10 -71.75 -23.12 -16.91
CA ASN A 10 -70.53 -22.41 -17.27
C ASN A 10 -69.63 -22.17 -16.04
N ASN A 11 -70.20 -21.79 -14.88
CA ASN A 11 -69.47 -21.66 -13.65
C ASN A 11 -68.89 -22.99 -13.14
N ASN A 12 -69.62 -24.08 -13.24
CA ASN A 12 -69.13 -25.41 -12.90
C ASN A 12 -67.98 -25.84 -13.82
N LYS A 13 -68.06 -25.55 -15.12
CA LYS A 13 -66.99 -25.84 -16.06
C LYS A 13 -65.72 -25.04 -15.76
N ILE A 14 -65.84 -23.74 -15.45
CA ILE A 14 -64.69 -22.88 -15.00
C ILE A 14 -64.06 -23.44 -13.72
N LEU A 15 -64.88 -23.85 -12.75
CA LEU A 15 -64.37 -24.43 -11.51
C LEU A 15 -63.65 -25.76 -11.75
N GLN A 16 -64.23 -26.63 -12.62
CA GLN A 16 -63.65 -27.92 -13.02
C GLN A 16 -62.31 -27.72 -13.73
N ASP A 17 -62.22 -26.78 -14.68
CA ASP A 17 -60.97 -26.42 -15.34
C ASP A 17 -59.90 -25.92 -14.34
N LYS A 18 -60.29 -25.09 -13.39
CA LYS A 18 -59.39 -24.58 -12.33
C LYS A 18 -58.87 -25.73 -11.45
N LEU A 19 -59.77 -26.62 -10.99
CA LEU A 19 -59.38 -27.77 -10.18
C LEU A 19 -58.50 -28.76 -10.94
N SER A 20 -58.82 -29.04 -12.20
CA SER A 20 -58.01 -29.87 -13.07
C SER A 20 -56.59 -29.29 -13.27
N THR A 21 -56.49 -27.99 -13.48
CA THR A 21 -55.21 -27.28 -13.60
C THR A 21 -54.43 -27.33 -12.29
N GLN A 22 -55.10 -27.16 -11.14
CA GLN A 22 -54.45 -27.26 -9.82
C GLN A 22 -53.95 -28.68 -9.54
N MET A 23 -54.69 -29.69 -9.90
CA MET A 23 -54.26 -31.09 -9.77
C MET A 23 -53.11 -31.44 -10.69
N SER A 24 -53.15 -30.99 -11.94
CA SER A 24 -52.09 -31.22 -12.93
C SER A 24 -50.79 -30.51 -12.58
N THR A 25 -50.85 -29.26 -12.10
CA THR A 25 -49.69 -28.45 -11.81
C THR A 25 -49.20 -28.55 -10.36
N GLN A 26 -50.01 -29.16 -9.47
CA GLN A 26 -49.77 -29.18 -8.00
C GLN A 26 -49.56 -27.79 -7.37
N LYS A 27 -50.11 -26.75 -8.00
CA LYS A 27 -50.05 -25.38 -7.55
C LYS A 27 -51.42 -24.83 -7.24
N ALA A 28 -51.56 -24.17 -6.07
CA ALA A 28 -52.82 -23.55 -5.66
C ALA A 28 -53.27 -22.42 -6.59
N ILE A 29 -52.30 -21.69 -7.15
CA ILE A 29 -52.51 -20.64 -8.16
C ILE A 29 -51.51 -20.82 -9.29
N THR A 30 -51.96 -20.60 -10.51
CA THR A 30 -51.15 -20.71 -11.72
C THR A 30 -50.88 -19.35 -12.36
N ARG A 31 -51.77 -18.40 -12.16
CA ARG A 31 -51.66 -17.02 -12.68
C ARG A 31 -51.77 -16.02 -11.55
N PRO A 32 -51.01 -14.88 -11.60
CA PRO A 32 -51.14 -13.81 -10.62
C PRO A 32 -52.58 -13.24 -10.50
N SER A 33 -53.39 -13.38 -11.55
CA SER A 33 -54.78 -12.93 -11.58
C SER A 33 -55.72 -13.81 -10.77
N ASP A 34 -55.35 -15.08 -10.46
CA ASP A 34 -56.18 -16.01 -9.72
C ASP A 34 -56.33 -15.58 -8.23
N ASP A 35 -55.24 -15.13 -7.63
CA ASP A 35 -55.19 -14.52 -6.30
C ASP A 35 -53.94 -13.63 -6.21
N PRO A 36 -54.09 -12.29 -6.38
CA PRO A 36 -52.96 -11.37 -6.37
C PRO A 36 -52.21 -11.33 -5.02
N VAL A 37 -52.92 -11.50 -3.89
CA VAL A 37 -52.31 -11.43 -2.56
C VAL A 37 -51.42 -12.63 -2.29
N VAL A 38 -51.95 -13.84 -2.63
CA VAL A 38 -51.17 -15.08 -2.50
C VAL A 38 -50.02 -15.11 -3.50
N ALA A 39 -50.19 -14.59 -4.73
CA ALA A 39 -49.17 -14.49 -5.74
C ALA A 39 -47.98 -13.59 -5.26
N ILE A 40 -48.30 -12.43 -4.74
CA ILE A 40 -47.25 -11.49 -4.19
C ILE A 40 -46.49 -12.14 -3.03
N ARG A 41 -47.21 -12.82 -2.12
CA ARG A 41 -46.56 -13.52 -1.00
C ARG A 41 -45.65 -14.65 -1.49
N ALA A 42 -46.14 -15.47 -2.45
CA ALA A 42 -45.36 -16.56 -3.03
C ALA A 42 -44.10 -16.05 -3.76
N LEU A 43 -44.19 -14.94 -4.51
CA LEU A 43 -43.07 -14.34 -5.18
C LEU A 43 -42.03 -13.80 -4.16
N ARG A 44 -42.45 -13.12 -3.09
CA ARG A 44 -41.56 -12.65 -2.03
C ARG A 44 -40.85 -13.83 -1.36
N LEU A 45 -41.57 -14.89 -0.99
CA LEU A 45 -40.95 -16.07 -0.37
C LEU A 45 -39.95 -16.75 -1.31
N ARG A 46 -40.28 -16.89 -2.61
CA ARG A 46 -39.36 -17.45 -3.60
C ARG A 46 -38.13 -16.58 -3.78
N SER A 47 -38.27 -15.25 -3.81
CA SER A 47 -37.14 -14.31 -3.86
C SER A 47 -36.26 -14.49 -2.64
N SER A 48 -36.84 -14.53 -1.43
CA SER A 48 -36.08 -14.74 -0.18
C SER A 48 -35.41 -16.12 -0.16
N VAL A 49 -36.04 -17.17 -0.61
CA VAL A 49 -35.42 -18.52 -0.70
C VAL A 49 -34.28 -18.52 -1.70
N SER A 50 -34.44 -17.84 -2.85
CA SER A 50 -33.39 -17.72 -3.86
C SER A 50 -32.18 -16.94 -3.31
N GLU A 51 -32.45 -15.85 -2.63
CA GLU A 51 -31.42 -15.02 -1.98
C GLU A 51 -30.66 -15.80 -0.88
N LEU A 52 -31.39 -16.45 0.03
CA LEU A 52 -30.79 -17.31 1.05
C LEU A 52 -29.98 -18.47 0.44
N THR A 53 -30.48 -19.06 -0.64
CA THR A 53 -29.77 -20.12 -1.34
C THR A 53 -28.48 -19.61 -1.97
N GLN A 54 -28.48 -18.41 -2.53
CA GLN A 54 -27.29 -17.76 -3.07
C GLN A 54 -26.27 -17.50 -1.97
N TYR A 55 -26.70 -16.94 -0.83
CA TYR A 55 -25.82 -16.70 0.31
C TYR A 55 -25.20 -18.00 0.84
N TYR A 56 -26.02 -19.01 1.06
CA TYR A 56 -25.56 -20.27 1.64
C TYR A 56 -24.71 -21.11 0.68
N LYS A 57 -25.13 -21.26 -0.57
CA LYS A 57 -24.48 -22.18 -1.52
C LYS A 57 -23.31 -21.55 -2.32
N LYS A 58 -23.29 -20.22 -2.45
CA LYS A 58 -22.28 -19.53 -3.25
C LYS A 58 -21.44 -18.57 -2.41
N ASN A 59 -22.06 -17.57 -1.79
CA ASN A 59 -21.32 -16.48 -1.15
C ASN A 59 -20.53 -16.96 0.08
N ALA A 60 -21.11 -17.80 0.92
CA ALA A 60 -20.43 -18.27 2.13
C ALA A 60 -19.24 -19.19 1.83
N PRO A 61 -19.33 -20.21 0.95
CA PRO A 61 -18.19 -21.01 0.54
C PRO A 61 -17.11 -20.20 -0.18
N ASP A 62 -17.47 -19.22 -1.03
CA ASP A 62 -16.53 -18.35 -1.71
C ASP A 62 -15.76 -17.47 -0.69
N ALA A 63 -16.48 -16.87 0.24
CA ALA A 63 -15.87 -16.09 1.32
C ALA A 63 -14.97 -16.95 2.23
N GLN A 64 -15.38 -18.17 2.54
CA GLN A 64 -14.56 -19.11 3.32
C GLN A 64 -13.26 -19.44 2.59
N SER A 65 -13.34 -19.75 1.29
CA SER A 65 -12.16 -20.03 0.47
C SER A 65 -11.25 -18.83 0.35
N TRP A 66 -11.80 -17.63 0.22
CA TRP A 66 -11.03 -16.37 0.22
C TRP A 66 -10.24 -16.20 1.52
N ILE A 67 -10.90 -16.39 2.67
CA ILE A 67 -10.25 -16.27 4.00
C ILE A 67 -9.18 -17.37 4.17
N GLU A 68 -9.44 -18.58 3.69
CA GLU A 68 -8.47 -19.68 3.78
C GLU A 68 -7.21 -19.40 2.95
N VAL A 69 -7.37 -18.91 1.71
CA VAL A 69 -6.25 -18.50 0.86
C VAL A 69 -5.48 -17.35 1.49
N THR A 70 -6.19 -16.35 2.04
CA THR A 70 -5.57 -15.23 2.77
C THR A 70 -4.77 -15.72 3.96
N GLY A 71 -5.33 -16.62 4.76
CA GLY A 71 -4.66 -17.19 5.94
C GLY A 71 -3.40 -17.99 5.57
N LYS A 72 -3.46 -18.79 4.51
CA LYS A 72 -2.28 -19.49 3.97
C LYS A 72 -1.20 -18.52 3.50
N GLY A 73 -1.59 -17.47 2.76
CA GLY A 73 -0.67 -16.42 2.31
C GLY A 73 0.05 -15.75 3.49
N LEU A 74 -0.68 -15.37 4.54
CA LEU A 74 -0.10 -14.76 5.75
C LEU A 74 0.83 -15.74 6.50
N SER A 75 0.49 -17.02 6.56
CA SER A 75 1.37 -18.05 7.14
C SER A 75 2.67 -18.14 6.35
N THR A 76 2.59 -18.20 5.02
CA THR A 76 3.78 -18.25 4.15
C THR A 76 4.66 -17.00 4.35
N VAL A 77 4.07 -15.81 4.43
CA VAL A 77 4.79 -14.56 4.73
C VAL A 77 5.54 -14.65 6.06
N THR A 78 4.91 -15.19 7.09
CA THR A 78 5.52 -15.36 8.42
C THR A 78 6.72 -16.33 8.37
N ASP A 79 6.59 -17.42 7.63
CA ASP A 79 7.66 -18.40 7.43
C ASP A 79 8.84 -17.79 6.66
N ILE A 80 8.56 -17.05 5.58
CA ILE A 80 9.58 -16.32 4.79
C ILE A 80 10.34 -15.32 5.68
N LEU A 81 9.64 -14.50 6.46
CA LEU A 81 10.27 -13.53 7.36
C LEU A 81 11.14 -14.21 8.44
N THR A 82 10.69 -15.37 8.96
CA THR A 82 11.48 -16.17 9.91
C THR A 82 12.74 -16.69 9.25
N ASP A 83 12.65 -17.17 8.03
CA ASP A 83 13.80 -17.66 7.26
C ASP A 83 14.76 -16.54 6.88
N MET A 84 14.25 -15.37 6.47
CA MET A 84 15.07 -14.18 6.23
C MET A 84 15.85 -13.75 7.48
N ASN A 85 15.18 -13.71 8.64
CA ASN A 85 15.84 -13.41 9.93
C ASN A 85 16.94 -14.41 10.24
N ARG A 86 16.67 -15.71 10.04
CA ARG A 86 17.67 -16.77 10.23
C ARG A 86 18.87 -16.61 9.31
N GLN A 87 18.66 -16.28 8.03
CA GLN A 87 19.76 -16.06 7.09
C GLN A 87 20.55 -14.77 7.40
N ALA A 88 19.86 -13.70 7.79
CA ALA A 88 20.50 -12.45 8.21
C ALA A 88 21.40 -12.67 9.45
N ASN A 89 20.88 -13.40 10.45
CA ASN A 89 21.67 -13.75 11.64
C ASN A 89 22.90 -14.63 11.31
N LYS A 90 22.77 -15.54 10.33
CA LYS A 90 23.95 -16.29 9.84
C LYS A 90 24.97 -15.34 9.19
N GLY A 91 24.50 -14.44 8.31
CA GLY A 91 25.38 -13.49 7.63
C GLY A 91 26.08 -12.49 8.56
N ALA A 92 25.53 -12.23 9.75
CA ALA A 92 26.14 -11.37 10.76
C ALA A 92 27.37 -11.99 11.46
N ASN A 93 27.61 -13.29 11.30
CA ASN A 93 28.80 -13.94 11.87
C ASN A 93 30.06 -13.54 11.08
N LYS A 94 31.11 -13.13 11.81
CA LYS A 94 32.36 -12.61 11.24
C LYS A 94 33.24 -13.66 10.56
N ASP A 95 32.96 -14.96 10.74
CA ASP A 95 33.82 -16.04 10.31
C ASP A 95 33.59 -16.55 8.87
N TYR A 96 32.60 -15.97 8.17
CA TYR A 96 32.29 -16.35 6.79
C TYR A 96 33.21 -15.71 5.77
N THR A 97 33.60 -16.50 4.78
CA THR A 97 34.31 -16.01 3.59
C THR A 97 33.37 -15.18 2.69
N SER A 98 33.92 -14.34 1.84
CA SER A 98 33.14 -13.55 0.86
C SER A 98 32.30 -14.43 -0.07
N SER A 99 32.75 -15.65 -0.38
CA SER A 99 31.97 -16.62 -1.17
C SER A 99 30.74 -17.13 -0.44
N GLU A 100 30.89 -17.47 0.86
CA GLU A 100 29.76 -17.91 1.70
C GLU A 100 28.75 -16.80 1.94
N LEU A 101 29.21 -15.58 2.17
CA LEU A 101 28.34 -14.39 2.25
C LEU A 101 27.55 -14.17 0.96
N SER A 102 28.19 -14.37 -0.20
CA SER A 102 27.51 -14.27 -1.50
C SER A 102 26.37 -15.29 -1.63
N ILE A 103 26.51 -16.48 -1.10
CA ILE A 103 25.46 -17.51 -1.08
C ILE A 103 24.30 -17.06 -0.18
N ILE A 104 24.60 -16.52 1.01
CA ILE A 104 23.56 -15.99 1.93
C ILE A 104 22.79 -14.84 1.28
N VAL A 105 23.49 -13.93 0.61
CA VAL A 105 22.84 -12.82 -0.13
C VAL A 105 21.91 -13.33 -1.22
N LYS A 106 22.33 -14.34 -2.00
CA LYS A 106 21.46 -14.95 -3.02
C LYS A 106 20.23 -15.63 -2.41
N GLN A 107 20.38 -16.29 -1.26
CA GLN A 107 19.23 -16.87 -0.54
C GLN A 107 18.26 -15.80 -0.05
N LEU A 108 18.77 -14.69 0.51
CA LEU A 108 17.94 -13.55 0.92
C LEU A 108 17.21 -12.93 -0.27
N GLN A 109 17.88 -12.80 -1.42
CA GLN A 109 17.24 -12.32 -2.65
C GLN A 109 16.11 -13.26 -3.11
N SER A 110 16.31 -14.57 -3.07
CA SER A 110 15.26 -15.54 -3.41
C SER A 110 14.07 -15.46 -2.47
N LEU A 111 14.31 -15.34 -1.15
CA LEU A 111 13.25 -15.17 -0.16
C LEU A 111 12.50 -13.84 -0.34
N ARG A 112 13.19 -12.76 -0.71
CA ARG A 112 12.57 -11.49 -1.07
C ARG A 112 11.64 -11.64 -2.27
N ASP A 113 12.10 -12.31 -3.33
CA ASP A 113 11.32 -12.52 -4.53
C ASP A 113 10.08 -13.39 -4.26
N GLU A 114 10.19 -14.39 -3.38
CA GLU A 114 9.07 -15.20 -2.90
C GLU A 114 8.08 -14.37 -2.07
N PHE A 115 8.58 -13.46 -1.22
CA PHE A 115 7.75 -12.52 -0.47
C PHE A 115 6.91 -11.65 -1.40
N TYR A 116 7.51 -11.09 -2.46
CA TYR A 116 6.81 -10.30 -3.45
C TYR A 116 5.78 -11.12 -4.24
N ALA A 117 6.12 -12.36 -4.60
CA ALA A 117 5.18 -13.26 -5.26
C ALA A 117 3.98 -13.60 -4.35
N THR A 118 4.21 -13.79 -3.06
CA THR A 118 3.13 -14.02 -2.08
C THR A 118 2.24 -12.79 -1.91
N GLY A 119 2.79 -11.57 -1.99
CA GLY A 119 2.02 -10.33 -2.01
C GLY A 119 1.06 -10.23 -3.21
N ASN A 120 1.41 -10.87 -4.33
CA ASN A 120 0.60 -10.93 -5.55
C ASN A 120 -0.30 -12.18 -5.64
N LEU A 121 -0.58 -12.83 -4.49
CA LEU A 121 -1.43 -14.01 -4.44
C LEU A 121 -2.84 -13.69 -4.96
N ASP A 122 -3.34 -14.54 -5.88
CA ASP A 122 -4.67 -14.41 -6.44
C ASP A 122 -5.61 -15.56 -6.02
N TYR A 123 -6.90 -15.27 -5.97
CA TYR A 123 -7.98 -16.23 -5.85
C TYR A 123 -9.05 -15.95 -6.90
N ALA A 124 -9.27 -16.90 -7.77
CA ALA A 124 -10.25 -16.81 -8.88
C ALA A 124 -10.08 -15.55 -9.76
N GLY A 125 -8.82 -15.18 -10.06
CA GLY A 125 -8.47 -14.02 -10.87
C GLY A 125 -8.60 -12.67 -10.14
N ARG A 126 -8.69 -12.69 -8.82
CA ARG A 126 -8.71 -11.49 -7.98
C ARG A 126 -7.58 -11.54 -6.96
N TYR A 127 -6.80 -10.47 -6.89
CA TYR A 127 -5.69 -10.37 -5.93
C TYR A 127 -6.21 -10.15 -4.52
N VAL A 128 -5.64 -10.92 -3.58
CA VAL A 128 -6.18 -11.04 -2.21
C VAL A 128 -5.78 -9.85 -1.33
N PHE A 129 -4.57 -9.30 -1.51
CA PHE A 129 -3.99 -8.28 -0.63
C PHE A 129 -4.17 -6.84 -1.14
N THR A 130 -4.89 -6.64 -2.23
CA THR A 130 -5.06 -5.34 -2.90
C THR A 130 -6.31 -4.56 -2.44
N GLY A 131 -6.98 -5.00 -1.39
CA GLY A 131 -8.19 -4.37 -0.87
C GLY A 131 -9.37 -4.49 -1.82
N TYR A 132 -9.99 -3.39 -2.21
CA TYR A 132 -11.14 -3.42 -3.14
C TYR A 132 -10.75 -3.37 -4.62
N ARG A 133 -9.52 -2.99 -4.95
CA ARG A 133 -8.99 -3.05 -6.33
C ARG A 133 -8.31 -4.40 -6.58
N THR A 134 -9.12 -5.42 -6.77
CA THR A 134 -8.65 -6.80 -6.93
C THR A 134 -8.25 -7.17 -8.35
N ASP A 135 -8.29 -6.24 -9.28
CA ASP A 135 -8.02 -6.40 -10.72
C ASP A 135 -6.52 -6.26 -11.08
N THR A 136 -5.72 -5.68 -10.20
CA THR A 136 -4.30 -5.43 -10.43
C THR A 136 -3.43 -6.05 -9.32
N THR A 137 -2.17 -6.39 -9.64
CA THR A 137 -1.20 -6.90 -8.67
C THR A 137 -0.89 -5.86 -7.59
N MET A 138 -0.53 -6.30 -6.40
CA MET A 138 -0.11 -5.41 -5.31
C MET A 138 1.24 -4.75 -5.59
N THR A 139 2.17 -5.53 -6.16
CA THR A 139 3.53 -5.08 -6.47
C THR A 139 3.80 -5.15 -7.96
N PHE A 140 4.73 -4.31 -8.45
CA PHE A 140 5.20 -4.37 -9.82
C PHE A 140 5.94 -5.68 -10.11
N THR A 141 5.60 -6.30 -11.23
CA THR A 141 6.25 -7.50 -11.75
C THR A 141 7.37 -7.15 -12.72
N LYS A 142 8.26 -8.12 -12.99
CA LYS A 142 9.41 -7.92 -13.89
C LYS A 142 9.02 -7.39 -15.27
N GLY A 143 8.00 -7.96 -15.90
CA GLY A 143 7.55 -7.54 -17.24
C GLY A 143 7.05 -6.09 -17.25
N GLU A 144 6.31 -5.69 -16.21
CA GLU A 144 5.78 -4.33 -16.12
C GLU A 144 6.87 -3.27 -15.93
N VAL A 145 7.88 -3.57 -15.10
CA VAL A 145 9.01 -2.66 -14.86
C VAL A 145 9.84 -2.47 -16.12
N GLU A 146 10.07 -3.52 -16.90
CA GLU A 146 10.92 -3.49 -18.09
C GLU A 146 10.18 -2.92 -19.32
N GLU A 147 8.89 -3.23 -19.50
CA GLU A 147 8.12 -2.93 -20.71
C GLU A 147 7.35 -1.62 -20.63
N THR A 148 6.63 -1.36 -19.55
CA THR A 148 5.69 -0.23 -19.49
C THR A 148 6.24 1.02 -18.80
N LYS A 149 7.21 0.88 -17.89
CA LYS A 149 7.81 1.99 -17.13
C LYS A 149 6.78 3.03 -16.70
N PRO A 150 5.80 2.65 -15.89
CA PRO A 150 4.69 3.54 -15.54
C PRO A 150 5.19 4.81 -14.84
N ASP A 151 4.56 5.93 -15.15
CA ASP A 151 4.93 7.27 -14.68
C ASP A 151 3.85 7.81 -13.74
N TYR A 152 4.22 8.06 -12.48
CA TYR A 152 3.29 8.50 -11.45
C TYR A 152 3.71 9.82 -10.84
N VAL A 153 2.73 10.70 -10.65
CA VAL A 153 2.84 11.87 -9.78
C VAL A 153 2.13 11.56 -8.47
N ILE A 154 2.90 11.51 -7.39
CA ILE A 154 2.44 11.10 -6.07
C ILE A 154 2.27 12.34 -5.19
N HIS A 155 1.13 12.40 -4.52
CA HIS A 155 0.80 13.42 -3.53
C HIS A 155 0.70 12.77 -2.16
N GLU A 156 1.78 12.87 -1.39
CA GLU A 156 1.87 12.28 -0.07
C GLU A 156 1.54 13.31 1.01
N GLN A 157 0.85 12.86 2.05
CA GLN A 157 0.50 13.67 3.21
C GLN A 157 1.11 13.04 4.44
N GLY A 158 1.75 13.86 5.25
CA GLY A 158 2.33 13.48 6.53
C GLY A 158 2.08 14.55 7.57
N THR A 159 2.68 14.35 8.72
CA THR A 159 2.61 15.24 9.87
C THR A 159 4.02 15.51 10.43
N MET A 160 4.16 16.45 11.36
CA MET A 160 5.43 16.64 12.07
C MET A 160 5.84 15.40 12.91
N ALA A 161 4.92 14.50 13.23
CA ALA A 161 5.21 13.26 13.93
C ALA A 161 5.92 12.20 13.06
N ASP A 162 5.91 12.37 11.73
CA ASP A 162 6.57 11.47 10.78
C ASP A 162 8.06 11.78 10.60
N PHE A 163 8.56 12.87 11.25
CA PHE A 163 9.99 13.10 11.32
C PHE A 163 10.65 12.09 12.24
N ASP A 164 11.73 11.50 11.76
CA ASP A 164 12.63 10.71 12.57
C ASP A 164 14.02 11.39 12.63
N SER A 165 14.91 10.86 13.47
CA SER A 165 16.29 11.30 13.60
C SER A 165 17.21 10.13 13.34
N ILE A 166 18.19 10.34 12.48
CA ILE A 166 19.25 9.37 12.22
C ILE A 166 20.58 9.90 12.72
N ASN A 167 21.37 9.00 13.26
CA ASN A 167 22.74 9.32 13.64
C ASN A 167 23.67 9.08 12.45
N TYR A 168 24.41 10.09 12.08
CA TYR A 168 25.41 10.04 11.02
C TYR A 168 26.80 10.30 11.58
N THR A 169 27.70 9.38 11.36
CA THR A 169 29.07 9.43 11.82
C THR A 169 30.03 9.45 10.63
N TYR A 170 30.91 10.40 10.56
CA TYR A 170 31.97 10.45 9.56
C TYR A 170 33.30 10.90 10.17
N THR A 171 34.40 10.63 9.47
CA THR A 171 35.74 11.04 9.90
C THR A 171 36.24 12.08 8.94
N ALA A 172 36.36 13.30 9.42
CA ALA A 172 36.79 14.47 8.62
C ALA A 172 38.14 14.27 7.92
N LYS A 173 39.07 13.52 8.54
CA LYS A 173 40.37 13.21 7.95
C LYS A 173 40.31 12.17 6.81
N LEU A 174 39.21 11.46 6.63
CA LEU A 174 39.06 10.55 5.50
C LEU A 174 38.60 11.25 4.21
N ASP A 175 38.24 12.53 4.30
CA ASP A 175 37.88 13.31 3.13
C ASP A 175 39.12 13.47 2.22
N GLY A 176 38.96 13.06 0.97
CA GLY A 176 40.06 13.04 -0.01
C GLY A 176 41.05 11.87 0.16
N MET A 177 40.86 10.99 1.14
CA MET A 177 41.65 9.78 1.27
C MET A 177 41.09 8.66 0.33
N ASN A 178 42.04 7.89 -0.21
CA ASN A 178 41.75 6.70 -0.98
C ASN A 178 42.63 5.53 -0.49
N ALA A 179 42.49 4.35 -1.07
CA ALA A 179 43.24 3.17 -0.66
C ALA A 179 44.75 3.33 -0.68
N SER A 180 45.29 4.28 -1.48
CA SER A 180 46.73 4.51 -1.60
C SER A 180 47.27 5.53 -0.57
N ASN A 181 46.48 6.46 -0.08
CA ASN A 181 46.89 7.49 0.87
C ASN A 181 46.30 7.33 2.28
N TYR A 182 45.50 6.25 2.50
CA TYR A 182 44.94 5.95 3.82
C TYR A 182 46.00 5.45 4.80
N ASP A 183 46.12 6.13 5.94
CA ASP A 183 46.89 5.66 7.06
C ASP A 183 46.04 5.66 8.33
N LYS A 184 45.77 4.45 8.86
CA LYS A 184 44.98 4.24 10.07
C LYS A 184 45.54 4.94 11.31
N ASN A 185 46.86 5.22 11.34
CA ASN A 185 47.50 5.87 12.47
C ASN A 185 47.26 7.37 12.48
N ASN A 186 46.83 7.95 11.36
CA ASN A 186 46.54 9.37 11.25
C ASN A 186 45.10 9.74 11.63
N VAL A 187 44.25 8.74 11.89
CA VAL A 187 42.85 8.95 12.31
C VAL A 187 42.76 8.68 13.80
N ILE A 188 42.41 9.69 14.57
CA ILE A 188 42.21 9.60 16.02
C ILE A 188 40.74 9.83 16.36
N GLU A 189 40.34 9.48 17.59
CA GLU A 189 38.94 9.57 18.04
C GLU A 189 38.33 10.96 17.88
N GLN A 190 39.13 12.03 18.10
CA GLN A 190 38.70 13.41 17.93
C GLN A 190 38.39 13.80 16.48
N ASP A 191 38.85 13.01 15.52
CA ASP A 191 38.52 13.24 14.09
C ASP A 191 37.16 12.69 13.70
N VAL A 192 36.55 11.85 14.56
CA VAL A 192 35.23 11.29 14.33
C VAL A 192 34.18 12.32 14.70
N VAL A 193 33.38 12.69 13.71
CA VAL A 193 32.25 13.60 13.90
C VAL A 193 30.98 12.78 13.90
N ASN A 194 30.22 12.96 14.96
CA ASN A 194 28.92 12.30 15.14
C ASN A 194 27.83 13.35 15.36
N GLY A 195 26.70 13.18 14.76
CA GLY A 195 25.57 14.09 14.95
C GLY A 195 24.27 13.49 14.40
N ASP A 196 23.18 13.94 14.98
CA ASP A 196 21.86 13.56 14.55
C ASP A 196 21.40 14.44 13.38
N ILE A 197 20.63 13.86 12.49
CA ILE A 197 20.05 14.53 11.33
C ILE A 197 18.54 14.25 11.34
N HIS A 198 17.75 15.31 11.29
CA HIS A 198 16.30 15.19 11.13
C HIS A 198 15.99 14.80 9.71
N ARG A 199 15.08 13.81 9.53
CA ARG A 199 14.63 13.40 8.21
C ARG A 199 13.14 13.09 8.19
N ILE A 200 12.58 13.16 6.99
CA ILE A 200 11.30 12.56 6.65
C ILE A 200 11.52 11.63 5.46
N ARG A 201 10.87 10.47 5.46
CA ARG A 201 10.96 9.52 4.36
C ARG A 201 9.73 9.60 3.51
N LEU A 202 9.91 9.64 2.18
CA LEU A 202 8.85 9.40 1.22
C LEU A 202 8.48 7.92 1.19
N ALA A 203 7.28 7.60 0.75
CA ALA A 203 6.83 6.22 0.60
C ALA A 203 7.64 5.43 -0.43
N TYR A 204 8.31 6.13 -1.35
CA TYR A 204 9.09 5.51 -2.41
C TYR A 204 10.52 6.08 -2.50
N ASN A 205 11.45 5.20 -2.89
CA ASN A 205 12.80 5.51 -3.31
C ASN A 205 12.89 5.75 -4.83
N GLN A 206 14.08 6.01 -5.36
CA GLN A 206 14.34 6.23 -6.80
C GLN A 206 13.40 7.27 -7.43
N VAL A 207 13.24 8.40 -6.74
CA VAL A 207 12.34 9.49 -7.13
C VAL A 207 13.02 10.36 -8.19
N GLU A 208 12.33 10.63 -9.28
CA GLU A 208 12.88 11.43 -10.39
C GLU A 208 12.90 12.93 -10.07
N ARG A 209 11.80 13.44 -9.51
CA ARG A 209 11.63 14.85 -9.18
C ARG A 209 10.85 15.03 -7.89
N PHE A 210 11.33 15.91 -7.06
CA PHE A 210 10.67 16.33 -5.83
C PHE A 210 10.32 17.82 -5.91
N ASP A 211 9.04 18.15 -5.70
CA ASP A 211 8.54 19.53 -5.86
C ASP A 211 8.63 20.34 -4.55
N GLY A 212 9.28 19.79 -3.51
CA GLY A 212 9.41 20.42 -2.20
C GLY A 212 8.31 20.01 -1.20
N ILE A 213 8.38 20.62 -0.04
CA ILE A 213 7.46 20.37 1.08
C ILE A 213 6.55 21.57 1.26
N GLN A 214 5.25 21.33 1.36
CA GLN A 214 4.28 22.33 1.75
C GLN A 214 3.79 22.04 3.17
N LEU A 215 4.04 22.97 4.07
CA LEU A 215 3.52 22.96 5.42
C LEU A 215 2.24 23.81 5.49
N VAL A 216 1.20 23.30 6.08
CA VAL A 216 0.04 24.09 6.48
C VAL A 216 0.26 24.48 7.94
N ASP A 217 0.54 25.78 8.18
CA ASP A 217 0.84 26.27 9.51
C ASP A 217 -0.43 26.31 10.40
N LYS A 218 -0.23 26.60 11.68
CA LYS A 218 -1.31 26.71 12.69
C LYS A 218 -2.43 27.69 12.31
N ASP A 219 -2.12 28.65 11.45
CA ASP A 219 -3.08 29.67 10.99
C ASP A 219 -3.73 29.30 9.65
N GLY A 220 -3.46 28.08 9.14
CA GLY A 220 -3.96 27.57 7.87
C GLY A 220 -3.22 28.12 6.64
N LYS A 221 -2.14 28.87 6.83
CA LYS A 221 -1.33 29.40 5.74
C LYS A 221 -0.36 28.35 5.24
N LYS A 222 -0.27 28.20 3.93
CA LYS A 222 0.64 27.27 3.27
C LYS A 222 2.01 27.91 3.09
N GLN A 223 3.04 27.26 3.62
CA GLN A 223 4.43 27.61 3.41
C GLN A 223 5.12 26.51 2.60
N THR A 224 5.88 26.90 1.58
CA THR A 224 6.63 25.95 0.74
C THR A 224 8.11 26.03 1.08
N TYR A 225 8.68 24.87 1.36
CA TYR A 225 10.11 24.69 1.61
C TYR A 225 10.71 23.93 0.44
N THR A 226 11.72 24.51 -0.19
CA THR A 226 12.46 23.87 -1.28
C THR A 226 13.62 23.07 -0.71
N ALA A 227 13.92 21.94 -1.32
CA ALA A 227 15.06 21.11 -0.97
C ALA A 227 16.08 21.10 -2.13
N ASP A 228 17.36 21.15 -1.80
CA ASP A 228 18.43 20.91 -2.76
C ASP A 228 18.52 19.43 -3.05
N THR A 229 18.54 19.04 -4.31
CA THR A 229 18.67 17.63 -4.70
C THR A 229 20.14 17.24 -4.70
N VAL A 230 20.51 16.28 -3.86
CA VAL A 230 21.88 15.76 -3.74
C VAL A 230 21.86 14.25 -3.80
N SER A 231 22.62 13.68 -4.74
CA SER A 231 22.78 12.24 -4.88
C SER A 231 23.61 11.65 -3.74
N THR A 232 23.37 10.39 -3.38
CA THR A 232 24.21 9.63 -2.44
C THR A 232 25.66 9.48 -2.91
N THR A 233 25.91 9.64 -4.22
CA THR A 233 27.25 9.56 -4.82
C THR A 233 27.93 10.92 -4.94
N ALA A 234 27.29 12.01 -4.50
CA ALA A 234 27.87 13.35 -4.53
C ALA A 234 28.99 13.51 -3.49
N ASP A 235 29.88 14.46 -3.74
CA ASP A 235 30.92 14.88 -2.78
C ASP A 235 30.78 16.40 -2.57
N PRO A 236 30.43 16.89 -1.37
CA PRO A 236 30.08 16.10 -0.17
C PRO A 236 28.76 15.33 -0.31
N ASP A 237 28.67 14.22 0.38
CA ASP A 237 27.42 13.43 0.42
C ASP A 237 26.28 14.20 1.10
N PRO A 238 25.00 13.81 0.90
CA PRO A 238 23.86 14.56 1.44
C PRO A 238 23.86 14.67 2.97
N TYR A 239 24.30 13.63 3.67
CA TYR A 239 24.32 13.63 5.15
C TYR A 239 25.40 14.53 5.71
N LYS A 240 26.60 14.49 5.13
CA LYS A 240 27.67 15.42 5.45
C LYS A 240 27.30 16.87 5.14
N THR A 241 26.60 17.10 4.04
CA THR A 241 26.09 18.42 3.66
C THR A 241 25.19 19.01 4.76
N ILE A 242 24.30 18.19 5.36
CA ILE A 242 23.46 18.61 6.49
C ILE A 242 24.25 18.80 7.76
N GLN A 243 25.24 17.94 8.08
CA GLN A 243 26.11 18.10 9.24
C GLN A 243 26.91 19.38 9.16
N ASP A 244 27.43 19.73 8.01
CA ASP A 244 28.16 20.98 7.79
C ASP A 244 27.22 22.20 7.95
N ALA A 245 25.98 22.09 7.51
CA ALA A 245 24.95 23.11 7.74
C ALA A 245 24.62 23.28 9.24
N ASN A 246 24.54 22.16 10.00
CA ASN A 246 24.33 22.19 11.45
C ASN A 246 25.50 22.91 12.17
N LYS A 247 26.74 22.57 11.82
CA LYS A 247 27.92 23.27 12.36
C LYS A 247 27.93 24.76 12.05
N ALA A 248 27.51 25.14 10.85
CA ALA A 248 27.43 26.54 10.43
C ALA A 248 26.18 27.27 10.98
N GLY A 249 25.23 26.56 11.61
CA GLY A 249 23.97 27.12 12.09
C GLY A 249 23.07 27.66 10.96
N THR A 250 23.14 27.07 9.77
CA THR A 250 22.39 27.49 8.60
C THR A 250 21.17 26.59 8.38
N SER A 251 20.09 27.18 7.84
CA SER A 251 18.91 26.43 7.45
C SER A 251 19.15 25.78 6.09
N LYS A 252 19.13 24.44 6.04
CA LYS A 252 19.31 23.68 4.81
C LYS A 252 18.39 22.46 4.79
N ILE A 253 17.83 22.18 3.62
CA ILE A 253 17.00 20.98 3.36
C ILE A 253 17.60 20.31 2.12
N VAL A 254 17.84 19.01 2.21
CA VAL A 254 18.40 18.20 1.13
C VAL A 254 17.48 17.05 0.83
N PHE A 255 17.16 16.87 -0.44
CA PHE A 255 16.42 15.71 -0.95
C PHE A 255 17.40 14.73 -1.59
N VAL A 256 17.26 13.44 -1.21
CA VAL A 256 18.08 12.32 -1.71
C VAL A 256 17.22 11.44 -2.62
N PRO A 257 17.36 11.54 -3.93
CA PRO A 257 16.49 10.82 -4.88
C PRO A 257 16.54 9.30 -4.74
N GLU A 258 17.73 8.75 -4.49
CA GLU A 258 17.97 7.30 -4.46
C GLU A 258 17.28 6.61 -3.29
N THR A 259 17.24 7.28 -2.13
CA THR A 259 16.64 6.73 -0.90
C THR A 259 15.22 7.22 -0.64
N GLY A 260 14.81 8.32 -1.31
CA GLY A 260 13.55 9.00 -1.05
C GLY A 260 13.52 9.72 0.31
N GLU A 261 14.69 10.11 0.81
CA GLU A 261 14.81 10.83 2.08
C GLU A 261 14.90 12.34 1.86
N VAL A 262 14.23 13.08 2.73
CA VAL A 262 14.40 14.52 2.84
C VAL A 262 15.05 14.82 4.17
N LEU A 263 16.26 15.37 4.13
CA LEU A 263 17.12 15.63 5.28
C LEU A 263 17.05 17.12 5.65
N PHE A 264 17.03 17.40 6.93
CA PHE A 264 16.91 18.76 7.47
C PHE A 264 18.05 19.08 8.41
N SER A 265 18.61 20.28 8.28
CA SER A 265 19.44 20.84 9.34
C SER A 265 18.59 21.20 10.56
N ASP A 266 19.21 21.23 11.74
CA ASP A 266 18.53 21.56 13.01
C ASP A 266 17.74 22.87 12.89
N LYS A 267 18.33 23.88 12.28
CA LYS A 267 17.68 25.18 12.07
C LYS A 267 16.52 25.13 11.10
N ALA A 268 16.59 24.29 10.06
CA ALA A 268 15.48 24.09 9.13
C ALA A 268 14.31 23.39 9.83
N TYR A 269 14.61 22.34 10.60
CA TYR A 269 13.62 21.61 11.38
C TYR A 269 12.96 22.50 12.44
N GLU A 270 13.73 23.26 13.22
CA GLU A 270 13.22 24.21 14.21
C GLU A 270 12.31 25.28 13.58
N THR A 271 12.69 25.78 12.40
CA THR A 271 11.87 26.74 11.65
C THR A 271 10.52 26.14 11.27
N MET A 272 10.50 24.92 10.74
CA MET A 272 9.28 24.23 10.39
C MET A 272 8.44 23.89 11.62
N ASN A 273 9.05 23.39 12.67
CA ASN A 273 8.38 23.04 13.92
C ASN A 273 7.74 24.28 14.59
N THR A 274 8.43 25.42 14.54
CA THR A 274 7.91 26.70 15.05
C THR A 274 6.71 27.18 14.19
N ALA A 275 6.79 27.05 12.87
CA ALA A 275 5.70 27.42 11.97
C ALA A 275 4.48 26.50 12.15
N ALA A 276 4.69 25.20 12.36
CA ALA A 276 3.66 24.24 12.71
C ALA A 276 2.95 24.62 14.02
N GLY A 277 3.66 25.27 14.93
CA GLY A 277 3.14 25.72 16.22
C GLY A 277 3.22 24.65 17.30
N ALA A 278 2.83 25.03 18.54
CA ALA A 278 2.79 24.15 19.70
C ALA A 278 1.62 23.13 19.66
N ILE A 279 0.98 22.97 18.52
CA ILE A 279 -0.06 21.97 18.28
C ILE A 279 0.59 20.59 18.29
N SER A 280 -0.08 19.63 18.88
CA SER A 280 0.36 18.25 18.88
C SER A 280 0.74 17.82 17.47
N GLY A 281 1.92 17.22 17.28
CA GLY A 281 2.50 16.90 15.96
C GLY A 281 1.61 16.17 14.96
N SER A 282 0.51 15.57 15.44
CA SER A 282 -0.49 14.87 14.62
C SER A 282 -1.48 15.79 13.87
N GLU A 283 -1.50 17.08 14.18
CA GLU A 283 -2.48 18.02 13.58
C GLU A 283 -1.90 18.87 12.46
N THR A 284 -0.58 18.87 12.29
CA THR A 284 0.09 19.66 11.24
C THR A 284 0.17 18.85 9.95
N GLU A 285 -0.41 19.41 8.88
CA GLU A 285 -0.40 18.75 7.57
C GLU A 285 0.84 19.16 6.79
N ILE A 286 1.65 18.14 6.43
CA ILE A 286 2.79 18.26 5.52
C ILE A 286 2.41 17.60 4.22
N ARG A 287 2.57 18.30 3.10
CA ARG A 287 2.31 17.78 1.76
C ARG A 287 3.60 17.70 0.98
N MET A 288 3.85 16.54 0.42
CA MET A 288 5.02 16.22 -0.39
C MET A 288 4.55 15.74 -1.76
N ASN A 289 5.01 16.42 -2.81
CA ASN A 289 4.65 16.08 -4.18
C ASN A 289 5.92 15.67 -4.91
N TYR A 290 5.85 14.53 -5.59
CA TYR A 290 7.00 14.02 -6.32
C TYR A 290 6.59 13.15 -7.50
N LYS A 291 7.52 13.00 -8.45
CA LYS A 291 7.36 12.17 -9.64
C LYS A 291 8.27 10.95 -9.56
N LYS A 292 7.72 9.78 -9.82
CA LYS A 292 8.45 8.51 -9.89
C LYS A 292 8.16 7.82 -11.22
N SER A 293 9.22 7.54 -11.98
CA SER A 293 9.19 6.80 -13.25
C SER A 293 10.07 5.56 -13.24
N LYS A 294 10.94 5.43 -12.21
CA LYS A 294 11.82 4.28 -12.04
C LYS A 294 11.23 3.35 -11.01
N TRP A 295 10.89 2.14 -11.41
CA TRP A 295 10.27 1.12 -10.57
C TRP A 295 11.17 -0.10 -10.48
N GLU A 296 11.19 -0.73 -9.32
CA GLU A 296 11.84 -2.00 -9.09
C GLU A 296 10.80 -3.11 -8.90
N VAL A 297 11.21 -4.35 -9.19
CA VAL A 297 10.35 -5.51 -8.93
C VAL A 297 10.08 -5.59 -7.42
N GLY A 298 8.81 -5.62 -7.06
CA GLY A 298 8.37 -5.63 -5.68
C GLY A 298 7.97 -4.27 -5.11
N ASP A 299 8.21 -3.17 -5.83
CA ASP A 299 7.64 -1.88 -5.46
C ASP A 299 6.12 -1.97 -5.39
N LEU A 300 5.54 -1.37 -4.36
CA LEU A 300 4.08 -1.33 -4.19
C LEU A 300 3.47 -0.37 -5.22
N ARG A 301 2.32 -0.74 -5.75
CA ARG A 301 1.61 0.14 -6.70
C ARG A 301 0.94 1.30 -5.97
N PRO A 302 1.15 2.54 -6.43
CA PRO A 302 0.54 3.72 -5.80
C PRO A 302 -0.99 3.67 -5.75
N GLU A 303 -1.62 3.02 -6.71
CA GLU A 303 -3.09 2.94 -6.86
C GLU A 303 -3.78 2.24 -5.68
N HIS A 304 -3.06 1.41 -4.92
CA HIS A 304 -3.61 0.70 -3.76
C HIS A 304 -3.50 1.50 -2.47
N TYR A 305 -2.59 2.48 -2.40
CA TYR A 305 -2.25 3.23 -1.17
C TYR A 305 -2.60 4.71 -1.26
N PHE A 306 -2.52 5.28 -2.46
CA PHE A 306 -2.80 6.69 -2.68
C PHE A 306 -4.14 6.83 -3.41
N ALA A 307 -5.14 7.39 -2.72
CA ALA A 307 -6.46 7.62 -3.31
C ALA A 307 -6.36 8.74 -4.35
N ASP A 308 -6.85 8.48 -5.57
CA ASP A 308 -7.07 9.55 -6.54
C ASP A 308 -8.26 10.41 -6.07
N ARG A 309 -8.01 11.70 -5.79
CA ARG A 309 -9.06 12.65 -5.41
C ARG A 309 -10.16 12.83 -6.48
N LYS A 310 -9.92 12.40 -7.71
CA LYS A 310 -10.90 12.47 -8.81
C LYS A 310 -11.90 11.32 -8.81
N SER A 311 -11.64 10.25 -8.08
CA SER A 311 -12.51 9.06 -8.03
C SER A 311 -13.46 9.02 -6.83
N VAL A 312 -13.46 10.06 -5.99
CA VAL A 312 -14.46 10.23 -4.93
C VAL A 312 -15.59 11.10 -5.48
N VAL A 313 -16.51 10.49 -6.20
CA VAL A 313 -17.85 11.02 -6.52
C VAL A 313 -18.87 10.11 -5.87
#